data_aa4cad2022ac84d83086abaa5ae785a5
#
_entry.id   aa4cad2022ac84d83086abaa5ae785a5
#
_cell.length_a   1.000
_cell.length_b   1.000
_cell.length_c   1.000
_cell.angle_alpha   90.00
_cell.angle_beta   90.00
_cell.angle_gamma   90.00
#
_symmetry.space_group_name_H-M   'P 1'
#
loop_
_entity.id
_entity.type
_entity.pdbx_description
1 polymer ?
#
loop_
_entity_poly.entity_id
_entity_poly.type
_entity_poly.pdbx_seq_one_letter_code
_entity_poly.pdbx_strand_id
1 'polypeptide(L)'
;MEYSNTQQRIAAIGHQPVLKKSTFVFALTIFGVFSALAGIISLATAIIISSNGSVPGLANTILIDAVYEFGLAALIFASSKAFTKGKMLSVWLYGGSIILDILYNIVTGNPLNYLFIGFGLLLIWQILRFKSTLELA
;
A
#
# COMPACT_ATOMS: atom_id res chain seq x y z
N MET A 1 19.27 39.46 -18.03
CA MET A 1 18.08 38.59 -18.37
C MET A 1 18.34 37.09 -18.32
N GLU A 2 19.54 36.60 -18.58
CA GLU A 2 19.84 35.15 -18.49
C GLU A 2 19.88 34.58 -17.06
N TYR A 3 20.31 35.36 -16.06
CA TYR A 3 20.36 34.91 -14.66
C TYR A 3 18.99 34.57 -14.06
N SER A 4 17.98 35.30 -14.45
CA SER A 4 16.59 35.06 -13.97
C SER A 4 16.02 33.73 -14.47
N ASN A 5 16.34 33.35 -15.71
CA ASN A 5 15.88 32.08 -16.30
C ASN A 5 16.55 30.85 -15.68
N THR A 6 17.82 30.99 -15.28
CA THR A 6 18.56 29.88 -14.65
C THR A 6 18.07 29.62 -13.23
N GLN A 7 17.79 30.65 -12.45
CA GLN A 7 17.21 30.50 -11.10
C GLN A 7 15.80 29.95 -11.13
N GLN A 8 14.97 30.38 -12.08
CA GLN A 8 13.64 29.81 -12.27
C GLN A 8 13.67 28.33 -12.69
N ARG A 9 14.64 27.95 -13.53
CA ARG A 9 14.84 26.53 -13.92
C ARG A 9 15.32 25.69 -12.75
N ILE A 10 16.24 26.20 -11.93
CA ILE A 10 16.73 25.48 -10.74
C ILE A 10 15.60 25.34 -9.70
N ALA A 11 14.81 26.39 -9.49
CA ALA A 11 13.64 26.32 -8.60
C ALA A 11 12.57 25.34 -9.11
N ALA A 12 12.33 25.30 -10.43
CA ALA A 12 11.40 24.36 -11.03
C ALA A 12 11.85 22.90 -10.92
N ILE A 13 13.16 22.64 -11.06
CA ILE A 13 13.75 21.30 -10.90
C ILE A 13 13.64 20.83 -9.44
N GLY A 14 13.83 21.73 -8.46
CA GLY A 14 13.74 21.42 -7.04
C GLY A 14 12.31 21.11 -6.55
N HIS A 15 11.27 21.45 -7.33
CA HIS A 15 9.87 21.24 -6.99
C HIS A 15 9.19 20.09 -7.75
N GLN A 16 9.89 19.43 -8.67
CA GLN A 16 9.32 18.27 -9.35
C GLN A 16 9.37 17.03 -8.46
N PRO A 17 8.27 16.24 -8.37
CA PRO A 17 8.33 14.97 -7.65
C PRO A 17 9.30 14.03 -8.36
N VAL A 18 10.08 13.27 -7.58
CA VAL A 18 10.99 12.23 -8.09
C VAL A 18 10.23 11.20 -8.91
N LEU A 19 8.96 10.95 -8.55
CA LEU A 19 8.07 10.02 -9.23
C LEU A 19 6.85 10.77 -9.79
N LYS A 20 6.42 10.35 -10.98
CA LYS A 20 5.18 10.85 -11.60
C LYS A 20 3.95 10.28 -10.87
N LYS A 21 2.81 10.98 -10.93
CA LYS A 21 1.52 10.52 -10.37
C LYS A 21 1.17 9.10 -10.81
N SER A 22 1.37 8.77 -12.09
CA SER A 22 1.15 7.43 -12.63
C SER A 22 2.01 6.35 -11.97
N THR A 23 3.24 6.68 -11.55
CA THR A 23 4.13 5.76 -10.85
C THR A 23 3.61 5.43 -9.46
N PHE A 24 3.05 6.42 -8.73
CA PHE A 24 2.43 6.18 -7.42
C PHE A 24 1.18 5.30 -7.55
N VAL A 25 0.32 5.56 -8.54
CA VAL A 25 -0.86 4.73 -8.82
C VAL A 25 -0.44 3.30 -9.16
N PHE A 26 0.58 3.14 -9.97
CA PHE A 26 1.12 1.83 -10.34
C PHE A 26 1.68 1.10 -9.11
N ALA A 27 2.47 1.75 -8.26
CA ALA A 27 3.02 1.16 -7.05
C ALA A 27 1.91 0.71 -6.09
N LEU A 28 0.91 1.56 -5.81
CA LEU A 28 -0.23 1.20 -4.98
C LEU A 28 -1.02 0.03 -5.57
N THR A 29 -1.24 0.02 -6.88
CA THR A 29 -1.96 -1.06 -7.55
C THR A 29 -1.20 -2.39 -7.44
N ILE A 30 0.12 -2.37 -7.64
CA ILE A 30 0.95 -3.57 -7.48
C ILE A 30 0.88 -4.11 -6.05
N PHE A 31 1.00 -3.28 -5.03
CA PHE A 31 0.87 -3.73 -3.64
C PHE A 31 -0.50 -4.34 -3.36
N GLY A 32 -1.57 -3.73 -3.89
CA GLY A 32 -2.92 -4.29 -3.79
C GLY A 32 -3.04 -5.67 -4.46
N VAL A 33 -2.44 -5.83 -5.64
CA VAL A 33 -2.41 -7.11 -6.36
C VAL A 33 -1.66 -8.18 -5.56
N PHE A 34 -0.50 -7.86 -4.98
CA PHE A 34 0.24 -8.81 -4.15
C PHE A 34 -0.55 -9.25 -2.93
N SER A 35 -1.21 -8.32 -2.22
CA SER A 35 -2.08 -8.68 -1.09
C SER A 35 -3.26 -9.54 -1.53
N ALA A 36 -3.89 -9.23 -2.67
CA ALA A 36 -4.98 -10.05 -3.21
C ALA A 36 -4.52 -11.46 -3.57
N LEU A 37 -3.35 -11.61 -4.19
CA LEU A 37 -2.76 -12.91 -4.51
C LEU A 37 -2.43 -13.71 -3.23
N ALA A 38 -1.87 -13.06 -2.22
CA ALA A 38 -1.63 -13.68 -0.92
C ALA A 38 -2.94 -14.19 -0.30
N GLY A 39 -4.02 -13.41 -0.35
CA GLY A 39 -5.34 -13.81 0.09
C GLY A 39 -5.90 -15.03 -0.67
N ILE A 40 -5.73 -15.07 -1.97
CA ILE A 40 -6.13 -16.22 -2.81
C ILE A 40 -5.36 -17.48 -2.43
N ILE A 41 -4.03 -17.37 -2.24
CA ILE A 41 -3.17 -18.49 -1.83
C ILE A 41 -3.59 -18.99 -0.45
N SER A 42 -3.81 -18.10 0.52
CA SER A 42 -4.26 -18.47 1.86
C SER A 42 -5.63 -19.16 1.82
N LEU A 43 -6.57 -18.65 1.03
CA LEU A 43 -7.89 -19.26 0.88
C LEU A 43 -7.81 -20.66 0.26
N ALA A 44 -7.04 -20.83 -0.82
CA ALA A 44 -6.83 -22.14 -1.45
C ALA A 44 -6.19 -23.14 -0.46
N THR A 45 -5.21 -22.68 0.30
CA THR A 45 -4.53 -23.49 1.33
C THR A 45 -5.51 -23.91 2.42
N ALA A 46 -6.35 -23.01 2.91
CA ALA A 46 -7.39 -23.32 3.90
C ALA A 46 -8.37 -24.40 3.39
N ILE A 47 -8.80 -24.32 2.13
CA ILE A 47 -9.69 -25.30 1.50
C ILE A 47 -9.02 -26.66 1.42
N ILE A 48 -7.76 -26.72 0.98
CA ILE A 48 -6.99 -27.98 0.86
C ILE A 48 -6.81 -28.63 2.24
N ILE A 49 -6.43 -27.87 3.26
CA ILE A 49 -6.23 -28.37 4.62
C ILE A 49 -7.55 -28.87 5.19
N SER A 50 -8.65 -28.14 4.98
CA SER A 50 -9.98 -28.52 5.45
C SER A 50 -10.45 -29.82 4.81
N SER A 51 -10.20 -30.02 3.50
CA SER A 51 -10.61 -31.24 2.78
C SER A 51 -9.79 -32.47 3.15
N ASN A 52 -8.55 -32.30 3.57
CA ASN A 52 -7.64 -33.41 3.95
C ASN A 52 -7.76 -33.84 5.41
N GLY A 53 -8.65 -33.25 6.20
CA GLY A 53 -8.85 -33.59 7.61
C GLY A 53 -7.63 -33.32 8.50
N SER A 54 -6.79 -32.36 8.10
CA SER A 54 -5.56 -31.96 8.82
C SER A 54 -5.89 -31.29 10.16
N VAL A 55 -4.84 -30.99 10.93
CA VAL A 55 -4.87 -30.43 12.29
C VAL A 55 -6.09 -29.51 12.58
N PRO A 56 -6.92 -29.85 13.59
CA PRO A 56 -8.08 -29.03 13.94
C PRO A 56 -7.70 -27.56 14.22
N GLY A 57 -8.42 -26.63 13.63
CA GLY A 57 -8.20 -25.20 13.81
C GLY A 57 -7.20 -24.55 12.85
N LEU A 58 -6.33 -25.31 12.18
CA LEU A 58 -5.35 -24.76 11.25
C LEU A 58 -6.02 -24.10 10.04
N ALA A 59 -7.05 -24.73 9.46
CA ALA A 59 -7.81 -24.16 8.35
C ALA A 59 -8.46 -22.82 8.73
N ASN A 60 -8.99 -22.70 9.94
CA ASN A 60 -9.59 -21.46 10.44
C ASN A 60 -8.56 -20.34 10.58
N THR A 61 -7.36 -20.65 11.08
CA THR A 61 -6.27 -19.66 11.19
C THR A 61 -5.87 -19.12 9.82
N ILE A 62 -5.70 -20.02 8.84
CA ILE A 62 -5.33 -19.63 7.47
C ILE A 62 -6.49 -18.87 6.79
N LEU A 63 -7.74 -19.20 7.11
CA LEU A 63 -8.89 -18.45 6.61
C LEU A 63 -8.92 -17.00 7.14
N ILE A 64 -8.55 -16.80 8.40
CA ILE A 64 -8.40 -15.47 8.99
C ILE A 64 -7.29 -14.69 8.26
N ASP A 65 -6.17 -15.32 7.94
CA ASP A 65 -5.11 -14.73 7.14
C ASP A 65 -5.62 -14.30 5.75
N ALA A 66 -6.44 -15.12 5.10
CA ALA A 66 -7.05 -14.78 3.82
C ALA A 66 -7.95 -13.54 3.90
N VAL A 67 -8.80 -13.47 4.93
CA VAL A 67 -9.69 -12.31 5.17
C VAL A 67 -8.86 -11.04 5.42
N TYR A 68 -7.81 -11.15 6.19
CA TYR A 68 -6.88 -10.06 6.44
C TYR A 68 -6.21 -9.55 5.15
N GLU A 69 -5.67 -10.44 4.32
CA GLU A 69 -5.02 -10.08 3.05
C GLU A 69 -5.99 -9.42 2.06
N PHE A 70 -7.23 -9.92 1.96
CA PHE A 70 -8.26 -9.27 1.15
C PHE A 70 -8.65 -7.89 1.70
N GLY A 71 -8.69 -7.72 3.02
CA GLY A 71 -8.90 -6.42 3.67
C GLY A 71 -7.80 -5.42 3.34
N LEU A 72 -6.53 -5.85 3.39
CA LEU A 72 -5.39 -5.04 2.96
C LEU A 72 -5.51 -4.65 1.49
N ALA A 73 -5.77 -5.61 0.61
CA ALA A 73 -5.94 -5.37 -0.82
C ALA A 73 -7.05 -4.33 -1.08
N ALA A 74 -8.19 -4.45 -0.41
CA ALA A 74 -9.30 -3.51 -0.54
C ALA A 74 -8.90 -2.08 -0.14
N LEU A 75 -8.19 -1.90 0.98
CA LEU A 75 -7.70 -0.60 1.42
C LEU A 75 -6.70 0.00 0.43
N ILE A 76 -5.76 -0.80 -0.07
CA ILE A 76 -4.74 -0.36 -1.01
C ILE A 76 -5.36 0.01 -2.37
N PHE A 77 -6.31 -0.77 -2.89
CA PHE A 77 -7.02 -0.43 -4.13
C PHE A 77 -7.90 0.81 -3.97
N ALA A 78 -8.57 0.96 -2.83
CA ALA A 78 -9.33 2.16 -2.53
C ALA A 78 -8.42 3.40 -2.44
N SER A 79 -7.23 3.25 -1.85
CA SER A 79 -6.20 4.28 -1.84
C SER A 79 -5.75 4.66 -3.27
N SER A 80 -5.44 3.67 -4.10
CA SER A 80 -5.05 3.89 -5.50
C SER A 80 -6.13 4.65 -6.27
N LYS A 81 -7.40 4.27 -6.10
CA LYS A 81 -8.54 4.94 -6.73
C LYS A 81 -8.72 6.38 -6.23
N ALA A 82 -8.58 6.60 -4.92
CA ALA A 82 -8.65 7.93 -4.33
C ALA A 82 -7.50 8.81 -4.84
N PHE A 83 -6.30 8.25 -4.98
CA PHE A 83 -5.13 8.94 -5.52
C PHE A 83 -5.34 9.35 -6.97
N THR A 84 -5.88 8.48 -7.80
CA THR A 84 -6.23 8.78 -9.20
C THR A 84 -7.20 9.96 -9.30
N LYS A 85 -8.13 10.08 -8.33
CA LYS A 85 -9.08 11.20 -8.23
C LYS A 85 -8.50 12.46 -7.59
N GLY A 86 -7.22 12.48 -7.26
CA GLY A 86 -6.56 13.61 -6.61
C GLY A 86 -7.00 13.85 -5.16
N LYS A 87 -7.43 12.83 -4.43
CA LYS A 87 -7.91 12.97 -3.06
C LYS A 87 -6.85 12.58 -2.05
N MET A 88 -6.63 13.44 -1.05
CA MET A 88 -5.77 13.16 0.11
C MET A 88 -6.24 11.95 0.94
N LEU A 89 -7.49 11.54 0.79
CA LEU A 89 -8.01 10.30 1.38
C LEU A 89 -7.14 9.08 1.04
N SER A 90 -6.45 9.09 -0.11
CA SER A 90 -5.51 8.04 -0.49
C SER A 90 -4.43 7.79 0.55
N VAL A 91 -3.87 8.86 1.13
CA VAL A 91 -2.82 8.78 2.17
C VAL A 91 -3.36 8.12 3.44
N TRP A 92 -4.57 8.49 3.85
CA TRP A 92 -5.21 7.91 5.02
C TRP A 92 -5.56 6.44 4.83
N LEU A 93 -6.06 6.06 3.66
CA LEU A 93 -6.37 4.67 3.33
C LEU A 93 -5.11 3.80 3.27
N TYR A 94 -4.04 4.30 2.64
CA TYR A 94 -2.78 3.57 2.59
C TYR A 94 -2.08 3.51 3.95
N GLY A 95 -2.07 4.60 4.69
CA GLY A 95 -1.59 4.62 6.09
C GLY A 95 -2.36 3.65 6.97
N GLY A 96 -3.68 3.59 6.79
CA GLY A 96 -4.55 2.62 7.47
C GLY A 96 -4.18 1.17 7.14
N SER A 97 -3.81 0.86 5.89
CA SER A 97 -3.35 -0.48 5.52
C SER A 97 -2.04 -0.86 6.22
N ILE A 98 -1.10 0.07 6.38
CA ILE A 98 0.15 -0.15 7.11
C ILE A 98 -0.13 -0.41 8.60
N ILE A 99 -1.01 0.39 9.21
CA ILE A 99 -1.39 0.21 10.61
C ILE A 99 -2.07 -1.15 10.81
N LEU A 100 -2.96 -1.53 9.91
CA LEU A 100 -3.63 -2.83 9.96
C LEU A 100 -2.62 -3.98 9.87
N ASP A 101 -1.63 -3.87 8.98
CA ASP A 101 -0.56 -4.86 8.85
C ASP A 101 0.25 -4.99 10.13
N ILE A 102 0.65 -3.88 10.73
CA ILE A 102 1.41 -3.87 12.00
C ILE A 102 0.59 -4.53 13.11
N LEU A 103 -0.66 -4.11 13.29
CA LEU A 103 -1.54 -4.63 14.34
C LEU A 103 -1.80 -6.11 14.17
N TYR A 104 -2.07 -6.56 12.95
CA TYR A 104 -2.31 -7.97 12.66
C TYR A 104 -1.09 -8.84 12.99
N ASN A 105 0.10 -8.42 12.58
CA ASN A 105 1.32 -9.16 12.86
C ASN A 105 1.66 -9.20 14.35
N ILE A 106 1.41 -8.11 15.09
CA ILE A 106 1.57 -8.09 16.56
C ILE A 106 0.60 -9.08 17.22
N VAL A 107 -0.68 -9.06 16.84
CA VAL A 107 -1.72 -9.91 17.46
C VAL A 107 -1.49 -11.39 17.15
N THR A 108 -1.03 -11.71 15.95
CA THR A 108 -0.78 -13.09 15.52
C THR A 108 0.61 -13.60 15.93
N GLY A 109 1.48 -12.73 16.45
CA GLY A 109 2.87 -13.07 16.80
C GLY A 109 3.77 -13.27 15.59
N ASN A 110 3.35 -12.81 14.41
CA ASN A 110 4.16 -12.86 13.20
C ASN A 110 5.22 -11.75 13.20
N PRO A 111 6.38 -11.96 12.54
CA PRO A 111 7.36 -10.90 12.39
C PRO A 111 6.82 -9.74 11.55
N LEU A 112 7.16 -8.51 11.93
CA LEU A 112 6.77 -7.32 11.18
C LEU A 112 7.44 -7.32 9.79
N ASN A 113 6.67 -6.96 8.77
CA ASN A 113 7.19 -6.79 7.43
C ASN A 113 7.84 -5.41 7.28
N TYR A 114 9.09 -5.28 7.71
CA TYR A 114 9.82 -4.01 7.69
C TYR A 114 9.97 -3.41 6.28
N LEU A 115 10.06 -4.25 5.24
CA LEU A 115 10.13 -3.78 3.86
C LEU A 115 8.82 -3.11 3.45
N PHE A 116 7.68 -3.74 3.72
CA PHE A 116 6.36 -3.16 3.42
C PHE A 116 6.14 -1.85 4.19
N ILE A 117 6.47 -1.83 5.48
CA ILE A 117 6.35 -0.65 6.33
C ILE A 117 7.28 0.46 5.84
N GLY A 118 8.55 0.15 5.58
CA GLY A 118 9.55 1.12 5.14
C GLY A 118 9.21 1.73 3.78
N PHE A 119 8.87 0.93 2.80
CA PHE A 119 8.41 1.41 1.49
C PHE A 119 7.12 2.21 1.59
N GLY A 120 6.18 1.76 2.41
CA GLY A 120 4.92 2.45 2.63
C GLY A 120 5.10 3.84 3.23
N LEU A 121 5.92 3.96 4.27
CA LEU A 121 6.24 5.24 4.89
C LEU A 121 6.97 6.17 3.94
N LEU A 122 7.92 5.64 3.15
CA LEU A 122 8.62 6.40 2.12
C LEU A 122 7.66 6.92 1.05
N LEU A 123 6.72 6.09 0.61
CA LEU A 123 5.71 6.47 -0.37
C LEU A 123 4.78 7.57 0.17
N ILE A 124 4.31 7.43 1.40
CA ILE A 124 3.49 8.46 2.08
C ILE A 124 4.27 9.77 2.19
N TRP A 125 5.52 9.71 2.63
CA TRP A 125 6.36 10.88 2.74
C TRP A 125 6.54 11.60 1.40
N GLN A 126 6.80 10.86 0.32
CA GLN A 126 6.90 11.39 -1.04
C GLN A 126 5.59 12.07 -1.48
N ILE A 127 4.46 11.42 -1.25
CA ILE A 127 3.13 11.97 -1.59
C ILE A 127 2.89 13.27 -0.82
N LEU A 128 3.14 13.30 0.48
CA LEU A 128 2.94 14.50 1.31
C LEU A 128 3.88 15.63 0.92
N ARG A 129 5.13 15.33 0.61
CA ARG A 129 6.12 16.31 0.19
C ARG A 129 5.73 17.01 -1.12
N PHE A 130 5.17 16.27 -2.06
CA PHE A 130 4.84 16.74 -3.39
C PHE A 130 3.33 16.87 -3.66
N LYS A 131 2.52 16.96 -2.58
CA LYS A 131 1.06 16.97 -2.70
C LYS A 131 0.51 18.05 -3.62
N SER A 132 1.10 19.24 -3.64
CA SER A 132 0.68 20.34 -4.51
C SER A 132 0.98 20.05 -5.99
N THR A 133 2.15 19.49 -6.28
CA THR A 133 2.55 19.08 -7.64
C THR A 133 1.74 17.88 -8.12
N LEU A 134 1.31 17.00 -7.22
CA LEU A 134 0.45 15.85 -7.51
C LEU A 134 -1.05 16.23 -7.57
N GLU A 135 -1.37 17.50 -7.35
CA GLU A 135 -2.75 18.00 -7.39
C GLU A 135 -3.70 17.28 -6.42
N LEU A 136 -3.21 16.96 -5.22
CA LEU A 136 -3.99 16.31 -4.18
C LEU A 136 -4.69 17.34 -3.29
N ALA A 137 -5.94 17.11 -3.05
CA ALA A 137 -6.81 17.94 -2.21
C ALA A 137 -7.50 17.15 -1.09
#